data_26fca1455874c4b1ad42f00197238070
#
_entry.id   26fca1455874c4b1ad42f00197238070
#
_cell.length_a   1.000
_cell.length_b   1.000
_cell.length_c   1.000
_cell.angle_alpha   90.00
_cell.angle_beta   90.00
_cell.angle_gamma   90.00
#
_symmetry.space_group_name_H-M   'P 1'
#
loop_
_entity.id
_entity.type
_entity.pdbx_description
1 polymer ?
#
loop_
_entity_poly.entity_id
_entity_poly.type
_entity_poly.pdbx_seq_one_letter_code
_entity_poly.pdbx_strand_id
1 'polypeptide(L)'
;MRITIFGTGYVGLVTGTCFAEVGNDVVCMDVDEDKIARLNKGEIPIYEPGLEELVQKNHKAGRLRFTTDPDEAVEHGAFQFIAVGTPPDEDGSADLKYVLAVARTIAERMDEYKVIIDKSTVPVGTADRVREQVETVLRERGADLPFDVVSNPEFLKEGAAVKDFMKPDRVIIGTDNPRTKELLRALYS
;
A
#
# COMPACT_ATOMS: atom_id res chain seq x y z
N MET A 1 8.66 4.57 -10.70
CA MET A 1 8.99 3.52 -9.71
C MET A 1 7.94 2.41 -9.76
N ARG A 2 8.29 1.22 -9.28
CA ARG A 2 7.34 0.10 -9.22
C ARG A 2 6.76 0.02 -7.81
N ILE A 3 5.44 0.07 -7.73
CA ILE A 3 4.71 0.16 -6.47
C ILE A 3 3.64 -0.91 -6.41
N THR A 4 3.50 -1.54 -5.26
CA THR A 4 2.40 -2.45 -4.95
C THR A 4 1.58 -1.87 -3.79
N ILE A 5 0.26 -1.90 -3.94
CA ILE A 5 -0.68 -1.46 -2.92
C ILE A 5 -1.52 -2.65 -2.48
N PHE A 6 -1.50 -2.98 -1.20
CA PHE A 6 -2.37 -4.00 -0.62
C PHE A 6 -3.60 -3.33 -0.02
N GLY A 7 -4.75 -3.63 -0.59
CA GLY A 7 -6.03 -3.04 -0.21
C GLY A 7 -6.54 -2.10 -1.30
N THR A 8 -7.79 -2.28 -1.71
CA THR A 8 -8.44 -1.45 -2.73
C THR A 8 -9.66 -0.73 -2.18
N GLY A 9 -9.62 -0.44 -0.90
CA GLY A 9 -10.58 0.47 -0.27
C GLY A 9 -10.22 1.92 -0.61
N TYR A 10 -10.77 2.83 0.16
CA TYR A 10 -10.62 4.26 -0.06
C TYR A 10 -9.14 4.70 -0.17
N VAL A 11 -8.36 4.42 0.87
CA VAL A 11 -6.96 4.86 0.92
C VAL A 11 -6.11 4.17 -0.16
N GLY A 12 -6.25 2.86 -0.30
CA GLY A 12 -5.43 2.09 -1.25
C GLY A 12 -5.71 2.46 -2.69
N LEU A 13 -6.98 2.60 -3.04
CA LEU A 13 -7.37 2.93 -4.42
C LEU A 13 -6.93 4.35 -4.80
N VAL A 14 -7.13 5.33 -3.92
CA VAL A 14 -6.69 6.71 -4.18
C VAL A 14 -5.16 6.76 -4.27
N THR A 15 -4.46 6.14 -3.33
CA THR A 15 -3.00 6.13 -3.30
C THR A 15 -2.42 5.52 -4.59
N GLY A 16 -2.89 4.31 -4.95
CA GLY A 16 -2.40 3.63 -6.14
C GLY A 16 -2.68 4.38 -7.42
N THR A 17 -3.89 4.91 -7.56
CA THR A 17 -4.31 5.66 -8.74
C THR A 17 -3.49 6.95 -8.90
N CYS A 18 -3.30 7.69 -7.83
CA CYS A 18 -2.54 8.93 -7.88
C CYS A 18 -1.05 8.70 -8.16
N PHE A 19 -0.45 7.65 -7.60
CA PHE A 19 0.92 7.28 -7.95
C PHE A 19 1.05 6.90 -9.44
N ALA A 20 0.06 6.19 -9.98
CA ALA A 20 0.04 5.86 -11.41
C ALA A 20 -0.08 7.13 -12.27
N GLU A 21 -0.91 8.08 -11.85
CA GLU A 21 -1.11 9.34 -12.57
C GLU A 21 0.18 10.15 -12.70
N VAL A 22 1.05 10.11 -11.70
CA VAL A 22 2.34 10.82 -11.75
C VAL A 22 3.46 9.99 -12.39
N GLY A 23 3.13 8.86 -13.00
CA GLY A 23 4.04 8.11 -13.85
C GLY A 23 4.63 6.82 -13.26
N ASN A 24 4.18 6.40 -12.09
CA ASN A 24 4.64 5.14 -11.49
C ASN A 24 3.89 3.94 -12.06
N ASP A 25 4.52 2.77 -12.02
CA ASP A 25 3.93 1.49 -12.41
C ASP A 25 3.35 0.83 -11.16
N VAL A 26 2.04 0.75 -11.07
CA VAL A 26 1.32 0.38 -9.84
C VAL A 26 0.50 -0.89 -10.04
N VAL A 27 0.63 -1.81 -9.09
CA VAL A 27 -0.25 -2.98 -8.95
C VAL A 27 -0.99 -2.86 -7.62
N CYS A 28 -2.32 -2.92 -7.67
CA CYS A 28 -3.17 -2.96 -6.49
C CYS A 28 -3.68 -4.38 -6.29
N MET A 29 -3.52 -4.92 -5.11
CA MET A 29 -3.94 -6.27 -4.75
C MET A 29 -5.02 -6.23 -3.68
N ASP A 30 -6.05 -7.03 -3.87
CA ASP A 30 -7.09 -7.26 -2.86
C ASP A 30 -7.48 -8.74 -2.88
N VAL A 31 -7.96 -9.25 -1.76
CA VAL A 31 -8.44 -10.62 -1.66
C VAL A 31 -9.86 -10.78 -2.19
N ASP A 32 -10.59 -9.67 -2.36
CA ASP A 32 -11.96 -9.64 -2.85
C ASP A 32 -12.00 -9.75 -4.37
N GLU A 33 -12.29 -10.95 -4.87
CA GLU A 33 -12.31 -11.25 -6.31
C GLU A 33 -13.36 -10.41 -7.07
N ASP A 34 -14.53 -10.18 -6.49
CA ASP A 34 -15.58 -9.38 -7.12
C ASP A 34 -15.15 -7.93 -7.29
N LYS A 35 -14.52 -7.38 -6.25
CA LYS A 35 -14.01 -6.01 -6.28
C LYS A 35 -12.93 -5.85 -7.36
N ILE A 36 -12.00 -6.77 -7.44
CA ILE A 36 -10.93 -6.75 -8.45
C ILE A 36 -11.51 -6.91 -9.86
N ALA A 37 -12.48 -7.79 -10.04
CA ALA A 37 -13.16 -7.95 -11.34
C ALA A 37 -13.83 -6.66 -11.79
N ARG A 38 -14.50 -5.95 -10.88
CA ARG A 38 -15.13 -4.66 -11.19
C ARG A 38 -14.10 -3.59 -11.55
N LEU A 39 -13.03 -3.50 -10.78
CA LEU A 39 -11.94 -2.55 -11.05
C LEU A 39 -11.30 -2.80 -12.42
N ASN A 40 -11.13 -4.05 -12.81
CA ASN A 40 -10.59 -4.40 -14.13
C ASN A 40 -11.54 -4.03 -15.26
N LYS A 41 -12.84 -3.84 -14.99
CA LYS A 41 -13.82 -3.34 -15.95
C LYS A 41 -13.96 -1.82 -15.93
N GLY A 42 -13.21 -1.12 -15.08
CA GLY A 42 -13.29 0.32 -14.92
C GLY A 42 -14.39 0.79 -13.97
N GLU A 43 -15.01 -0.14 -13.24
CA GLU A 43 -16.01 0.20 -12.22
C GLU A 43 -15.34 0.41 -10.87
N ILE A 44 -15.64 1.54 -10.22
CA ILE A 44 -15.06 1.88 -8.92
C ILE A 44 -16.05 1.57 -7.81
N PRO A 45 -15.64 0.85 -6.74
CA PRO A 45 -16.54 0.52 -5.64
C PRO A 45 -16.79 1.67 -4.67
N ILE A 46 -16.09 2.79 -4.82
CA ILE A 46 -16.24 3.97 -3.97
C ILE A 46 -16.48 5.21 -4.83
N TYR A 47 -17.10 6.23 -4.24
CA TYR A 47 -17.27 7.52 -4.92
C TYR A 47 -16.26 8.54 -4.40
N GLU A 48 -15.41 9.03 -5.31
CA GLU A 48 -14.50 10.14 -5.06
C GLU A 48 -14.42 11.00 -6.32
N PRO A 49 -14.55 12.33 -6.20
CA PRO A 49 -14.47 13.22 -7.36
C PRO A 49 -13.16 13.06 -8.12
N GLY A 50 -13.26 12.80 -9.41
CA GLY A 50 -12.12 12.66 -10.32
C GLY A 50 -11.43 11.31 -10.29
N LEU A 51 -11.77 10.44 -9.35
CA LEU A 51 -11.07 9.14 -9.20
C LEU A 51 -11.37 8.17 -10.33
N GLU A 52 -12.64 8.04 -10.71
CA GLU A 52 -13.05 7.08 -11.75
C GLU A 52 -12.32 7.32 -13.06
N GLU A 53 -12.25 8.56 -13.49
CA GLU A 53 -11.56 8.95 -14.72
C GLU A 53 -10.09 8.63 -14.66
N LEU A 54 -9.45 8.89 -13.53
CA LEU A 54 -8.03 8.59 -13.33
C LEU A 54 -7.76 7.08 -13.30
N VAL A 55 -8.63 6.30 -12.66
CA VAL A 55 -8.52 4.83 -12.67
C VAL A 55 -8.61 4.31 -14.10
N GLN A 56 -9.62 4.71 -14.84
CA GLN A 56 -9.83 4.25 -16.21
C GLN A 56 -8.67 4.66 -17.12
N LYS A 57 -8.21 5.89 -17.02
CA LYS A 57 -7.09 6.42 -17.79
C LYS A 57 -5.81 5.62 -17.53
N ASN A 58 -5.46 5.42 -16.28
CA ASN A 58 -4.21 4.78 -15.91
C ASN A 58 -4.25 3.26 -16.12
N HIS A 59 -5.41 2.63 -15.92
CA HIS A 59 -5.61 1.22 -16.22
C HIS A 59 -5.44 0.97 -17.72
N LYS A 60 -6.06 1.79 -18.56
CA LYS A 60 -5.96 1.69 -20.01
C LYS A 60 -4.52 1.90 -20.49
N ALA A 61 -3.79 2.80 -19.83
CA ALA A 61 -2.39 3.07 -20.15
C ALA A 61 -1.42 1.97 -19.67
N GLY A 62 -1.90 1.01 -18.90
CA GLY A 62 -1.08 -0.07 -18.36
C GLY A 62 -0.26 0.29 -17.13
N ARG A 63 -0.43 1.49 -16.59
CA ARG A 63 0.28 1.94 -15.39
C ARG A 63 -0.39 1.52 -14.08
N LEU A 64 -1.65 1.13 -14.15
CA LEU A 64 -2.44 0.73 -12.98
C LEU A 64 -3.09 -0.61 -13.27
N ARG A 65 -2.75 -1.62 -12.50
CA ARG A 65 -3.28 -2.98 -12.65
C ARG A 65 -3.86 -3.46 -11.32
N PHE A 66 -4.82 -4.37 -11.40
CA PHE A 66 -5.51 -4.92 -10.23
C PHE A 66 -5.40 -6.44 -10.27
N THR A 67 -5.09 -7.05 -9.13
CA THR A 67 -4.90 -8.49 -9.03
C THR A 67 -5.35 -9.04 -7.69
N THR A 68 -5.70 -10.33 -7.66
CA THR A 68 -5.91 -11.10 -6.44
C THR A 68 -4.71 -12.00 -6.13
N ASP A 69 -3.71 -12.01 -7.01
CA ASP A 69 -2.54 -12.89 -6.89
C ASP A 69 -1.45 -12.25 -6.02
N PRO A 70 -1.21 -12.78 -4.80
CA PRO A 70 -0.18 -12.23 -3.93
C PRO A 70 1.24 -12.41 -4.47
N ASP A 71 1.51 -13.44 -5.26
CA ASP A 71 2.83 -13.65 -5.86
C ASP A 71 3.17 -12.53 -6.85
N GLU A 72 2.23 -12.21 -7.73
CA GLU A 72 2.36 -11.10 -8.68
C GLU A 72 2.55 -9.77 -7.95
N ALA A 73 1.76 -9.54 -6.90
CA ALA A 73 1.80 -8.29 -6.14
C ALA A 73 3.15 -8.09 -5.44
N VAL A 74 3.66 -9.10 -4.77
CA VAL A 74 4.94 -9.00 -4.04
C VAL A 74 6.12 -8.89 -5.00
N GLU A 75 6.09 -9.64 -6.08
CA GLU A 75 7.17 -9.59 -7.09
C GLU A 75 7.27 -8.21 -7.75
N HIS A 76 6.14 -7.57 -8.02
CA HIS A 76 6.07 -6.32 -8.78
C HIS A 76 6.79 -5.17 -8.12
N GLY A 77 6.43 -4.83 -6.88
CA GLY A 77 6.82 -3.56 -6.27
C GLY A 77 8.10 -3.61 -5.44
N ALA A 78 8.99 -2.63 -5.65
CA ALA A 78 10.06 -2.34 -4.71
C ALA A 78 9.48 -1.68 -3.45
N PHE A 79 8.42 -0.90 -3.62
CA PHE A 79 7.64 -0.30 -2.53
C PHE A 79 6.36 -1.12 -2.34
N GLN A 80 6.16 -1.61 -1.12
CA GLN A 80 5.01 -2.42 -0.75
C GLN A 80 4.18 -1.64 0.27
N PHE A 81 3.10 -1.03 -0.19
CA PHE A 81 2.21 -0.24 0.66
C PHE A 81 1.13 -1.11 1.28
N ILE A 82 0.97 -0.98 2.59
CA ILE A 82 -0.12 -1.64 3.33
C ILE A 82 -1.23 -0.61 3.56
N ALA A 83 -2.35 -0.79 2.89
CA ALA A 83 -3.50 0.13 2.94
C ALA A 83 -4.80 -0.63 3.22
N VAL A 84 -4.72 -1.67 4.03
CA VAL A 84 -5.87 -2.46 4.45
C VAL A 84 -6.56 -1.83 5.66
N GLY A 85 -7.84 -2.18 5.87
CA GLY A 85 -8.59 -1.65 7.00
C GLY A 85 -8.07 -2.14 8.36
N THR A 86 -8.28 -1.32 9.37
CA THR A 86 -7.96 -1.65 10.76
C THR A 86 -9.24 -1.49 11.60
N PRO A 87 -10.18 -2.47 11.50
CA PRO A 87 -11.42 -2.37 12.26
C PRO A 87 -11.17 -2.37 13.76
N PRO A 88 -12.08 -1.78 14.57
CA PRO A 88 -11.93 -1.80 16.01
C PRO A 88 -12.05 -3.24 16.56
N ASP A 89 -11.22 -3.57 17.53
CA ASP A 89 -11.30 -4.81 18.28
C ASP A 89 -12.39 -4.68 19.38
N GLU A 90 -12.68 -5.77 20.10
CA GLU A 90 -13.69 -5.78 21.16
C GLU A 90 -13.43 -4.74 22.25
N ASP A 91 -12.18 -4.44 22.53
CA ASP A 91 -11.76 -3.44 23.52
C ASP A 91 -11.69 -2.01 22.98
N GLY A 92 -12.06 -1.80 21.71
CA GLY A 92 -12.02 -0.50 21.04
C GLY A 92 -10.67 -0.14 20.42
N SER A 93 -9.63 -0.95 20.61
CA SER A 93 -8.34 -0.75 19.95
C SER A 93 -8.41 -1.19 18.47
N ALA A 94 -7.48 -0.73 17.64
CA ALA A 94 -7.40 -1.15 16.24
C ALA A 94 -6.94 -2.61 16.15
N ASP A 95 -7.66 -3.41 15.36
CA ASP A 95 -7.29 -4.79 15.08
C ASP A 95 -6.25 -4.81 13.96
N LEU A 96 -5.05 -5.23 14.27
CA LEU A 96 -3.93 -5.24 13.35
C LEU A 96 -3.79 -6.53 12.55
N LYS A 97 -4.73 -7.46 12.69
CA LYS A 97 -4.60 -8.78 12.03
C LYS A 97 -4.45 -8.68 10.51
N TYR A 98 -5.14 -7.74 9.88
CA TYR A 98 -5.06 -7.58 8.41
C TYR A 98 -3.72 -6.95 7.99
N VAL A 99 -3.23 -5.98 8.75
CA VAL A 99 -1.91 -5.38 8.53
C VAL A 99 -0.82 -6.44 8.67
N LEU A 100 -0.88 -7.23 9.73
CA LEU A 100 0.11 -8.29 9.98
C LEU A 100 -0.01 -9.43 8.97
N ALA A 101 -1.21 -9.73 8.47
CA ALA A 101 -1.41 -10.73 7.42
C ALA A 101 -0.74 -10.28 6.12
N VAL A 102 -0.84 -9.00 5.77
CA VAL A 102 -0.15 -8.45 4.58
C VAL A 102 1.37 -8.52 4.77
N ALA A 103 1.87 -8.14 5.95
CA ALA A 103 3.30 -8.23 6.27
C ALA A 103 3.80 -9.67 6.11
N ARG A 104 3.04 -10.65 6.58
CA ARG A 104 3.37 -12.07 6.41
C ARG A 104 3.37 -12.47 4.94
N THR A 105 2.37 -12.05 4.18
CA THR A 105 2.28 -12.31 2.73
C THR A 105 3.52 -11.83 2.00
N ILE A 106 3.96 -10.62 2.30
CA ILE A 106 5.17 -10.03 1.72
C ILE A 106 6.40 -10.87 2.09
N ALA A 107 6.56 -11.14 3.38
CA ALA A 107 7.72 -11.86 3.90
C ALA A 107 7.82 -13.29 3.37
N GLU A 108 6.68 -13.97 3.16
CA GLU A 108 6.66 -15.33 2.62
C GLU A 108 7.11 -15.40 1.15
N ARG A 109 7.00 -14.30 0.42
CA ARG A 109 7.19 -14.26 -1.04
C ARG A 109 8.34 -13.39 -1.52
N MET A 110 8.80 -12.44 -0.72
CA MET A 110 9.87 -11.54 -1.15
C MET A 110 11.18 -12.31 -1.37
N ASP A 111 11.92 -11.93 -2.38
CA ASP A 111 13.21 -12.52 -2.75
C ASP A 111 14.30 -11.47 -2.94
N GLU A 112 14.00 -10.22 -2.69
CA GLU A 112 14.92 -9.10 -2.80
C GLU A 112 14.53 -8.01 -1.79
N TYR A 113 15.36 -6.96 -1.70
CA TYR A 113 15.08 -5.82 -0.83
C TYR A 113 13.72 -5.20 -1.14
N LYS A 114 12.92 -4.98 -0.11
CA LYS A 114 11.63 -4.29 -0.20
C LYS A 114 11.54 -3.21 0.86
N VAL A 115 10.89 -2.11 0.50
CA VAL A 115 10.46 -1.08 1.46
C VAL A 115 8.99 -1.31 1.72
N ILE A 116 8.64 -1.62 2.96
CA ILE A 116 7.27 -1.88 3.40
C ILE A 116 6.73 -0.63 4.07
N ILE A 117 5.67 -0.06 3.54
CA ILE A 117 5.14 1.21 4.00
C ILE A 117 3.72 1.01 4.55
N ASP A 118 3.53 1.32 5.82
CA ASP A 118 2.22 1.24 6.45
C ASP A 118 1.50 2.58 6.29
N LYS A 119 0.46 2.58 5.46
CA LYS A 119 -0.42 3.73 5.19
C LYS A 119 -1.66 3.72 6.07
N SER A 120 -1.93 2.61 6.74
CA SER A 120 -3.11 2.47 7.58
C SER A 120 -3.03 3.38 8.80
N THR A 121 -4.19 3.83 9.29
CA THR A 121 -4.26 4.56 10.56
C THR A 121 -4.12 3.56 11.69
N VAL A 122 -2.96 3.55 12.35
CA VAL A 122 -2.60 2.52 13.33
C VAL A 122 -1.96 3.14 14.57
N PRO A 123 -2.00 2.43 15.69
CA PRO A 123 -1.34 2.89 16.91
C PRO A 123 0.18 3.02 16.76
N VAL A 124 0.77 3.83 17.63
CA VAL A 124 2.23 3.91 17.77
C VAL A 124 2.77 2.50 18.08
N GLY A 125 3.89 2.15 17.46
CA GLY A 125 4.52 0.83 17.63
C GLY A 125 4.10 -0.21 16.60
N THR A 126 3.15 0.11 15.70
CA THR A 126 2.71 -0.84 14.68
C THR A 126 3.83 -1.18 13.70
N ALA A 127 4.67 -0.21 13.33
CA ALA A 127 5.82 -0.46 12.45
C ALA A 127 6.76 -1.50 13.05
N ASP A 128 6.98 -1.48 14.36
CA ASP A 128 7.80 -2.47 15.06
C ASP A 128 7.18 -3.87 15.00
N ARG A 129 5.86 -3.95 15.11
CA ARG A 129 5.15 -5.23 15.01
C ARG A 129 5.22 -5.79 13.59
N VAL A 130 5.10 -4.93 12.58
CA VAL A 130 5.26 -5.32 11.17
C VAL A 130 6.69 -5.83 10.93
N ARG A 131 7.68 -5.12 11.41
CA ARG A 131 9.09 -5.52 11.29
C ARG A 131 9.33 -6.88 11.94
N GLU A 132 8.84 -7.07 13.15
CA GLU A 132 8.95 -8.34 13.88
C GLU A 132 8.30 -9.49 13.11
N GLN A 133 7.12 -9.27 12.55
CA GLN A 133 6.41 -10.27 11.77
C GLN A 133 7.22 -10.68 10.53
N VAL A 134 7.77 -9.70 9.81
CA VAL A 134 8.60 -9.96 8.62
C VAL A 134 9.89 -10.71 9.00
N GLU A 135 10.57 -10.27 10.05
CA GLU A 135 11.79 -10.93 10.54
C GLU A 135 11.53 -12.39 10.92
N THR A 136 10.42 -12.64 11.60
CA THR A 136 10.04 -13.99 12.03
C THR A 136 9.82 -14.90 10.83
N VAL A 137 9.07 -14.44 9.84
CA VAL A 137 8.78 -15.24 8.64
C VAL A 137 10.05 -15.49 7.82
N LEU A 138 10.89 -14.46 7.64
CA LEU A 138 12.16 -14.64 6.92
C LEU A 138 13.07 -15.64 7.63
N ARG A 139 13.12 -15.61 8.95
CA ARG A 139 13.88 -16.57 9.75
C ARG A 139 13.34 -17.98 9.58
N GLU A 140 12.04 -18.16 9.62
CA GLU A 140 11.37 -19.46 9.39
C GLU A 140 11.69 -20.03 8.01
N ARG A 141 11.82 -19.16 7.00
CA ARG A 141 12.19 -19.55 5.63
C ARG A 141 13.67 -19.82 5.47
N GLY A 142 14.51 -19.43 6.45
CA GLY A 142 15.95 -19.45 6.29
C GLY A 142 16.47 -18.42 5.28
N ALA A 143 15.71 -17.36 5.04
CA ALA A 143 16.07 -16.29 4.11
C ALA A 143 16.69 -15.11 4.86
N ASP A 144 17.83 -14.64 4.41
CA ASP A 144 18.51 -13.46 4.95
C ASP A 144 18.41 -12.32 3.93
N LEU A 145 17.25 -11.65 3.95
CA LEU A 145 16.91 -10.58 3.00
C LEU A 145 16.79 -9.26 3.74
N PRO A 146 17.42 -8.19 3.22
CA PRO A 146 17.22 -6.86 3.80
C PRO A 146 15.84 -6.32 3.46
N PHE A 147 15.27 -5.56 4.36
CA PHE A 147 14.02 -4.83 4.16
C PHE A 147 14.00 -3.63 5.09
N ASP A 148 13.08 -2.71 4.84
CA ASP A 148 12.80 -1.62 5.75
C ASP A 148 11.30 -1.46 5.94
N VAL A 149 10.90 -0.95 7.09
CA VAL A 149 9.50 -0.69 7.42
C VAL A 149 9.35 0.79 7.74
N VAL A 150 8.37 1.41 7.10
CA VAL A 150 8.13 2.85 7.21
C VAL A 150 6.68 3.08 7.62
N SER A 151 6.47 4.03 8.52
CA SER A 151 5.14 4.55 8.83
C SER A 151 4.91 5.80 7.99
N ASN A 152 3.81 5.80 7.22
CA ASN A 152 3.46 6.91 6.33
C ASN A 152 1.95 7.14 6.41
N PRO A 153 1.44 7.68 7.53
CA PRO A 153 0.00 7.88 7.70
C PRO A 153 -0.58 8.80 6.64
N GLU A 154 -1.84 8.55 6.29
CA GLU A 154 -2.55 9.35 5.30
C GLU A 154 -3.37 10.45 5.98
N PHE A 155 -3.62 11.53 5.23
CA PHE A 155 -4.43 12.66 5.66
C PHE A 155 -5.51 12.99 4.62
N LEU A 156 -6.00 11.98 3.91
CA LEU A 156 -6.97 12.15 2.83
C LEU A 156 -8.37 12.40 3.40
N LYS A 157 -9.04 13.41 2.89
CA LYS A 157 -10.42 13.72 3.26
C LYS A 157 -11.36 13.12 2.24
N GLU A 158 -12.38 12.42 2.70
CA GLU A 158 -13.43 11.91 1.85
C GLU A 158 -14.07 13.04 1.05
N GLY A 159 -14.21 12.85 -0.27
CA GLY A 159 -14.70 13.90 -1.18
C GLY A 159 -13.61 14.79 -1.76
N ALA A 160 -12.41 14.80 -1.19
CA ALA A 160 -11.28 15.59 -1.67
C ALA A 160 -9.97 14.78 -1.70
N ALA A 161 -10.07 13.45 -1.69
CA ALA A 161 -8.91 12.58 -1.52
C ALA A 161 -7.89 12.69 -2.65
N VAL A 162 -8.33 12.75 -3.90
CA VAL A 162 -7.43 12.90 -5.05
C VAL A 162 -6.65 14.20 -4.94
N LYS A 163 -7.35 15.29 -4.65
CA LYS A 163 -6.73 16.61 -4.50
C LYS A 163 -5.74 16.62 -3.33
N ASP A 164 -6.13 16.06 -2.19
CA ASP A 164 -5.28 16.00 -0.99
C ASP A 164 -4.02 15.18 -1.25
N PHE A 165 -4.12 14.11 -2.02
CA PHE A 165 -2.96 13.30 -2.37
C PHE A 165 -2.02 14.04 -3.33
N MET A 166 -2.58 14.68 -4.35
CA MET A 166 -1.79 15.35 -5.39
C MET A 166 -1.13 16.64 -4.89
N LYS A 167 -1.76 17.32 -3.92
CA LYS A 167 -1.25 18.55 -3.32
C LYS A 167 -1.41 18.49 -1.79
N PRO A 168 -0.63 17.63 -1.12
CA PRO A 168 -0.74 17.49 0.33
C PRO A 168 -0.16 18.71 1.05
N ASP A 169 -0.76 19.08 2.17
CA ASP A 169 -0.19 20.08 3.05
C ASP A 169 1.11 19.58 3.67
N ARG A 170 1.16 18.28 3.95
CA ARG A 170 2.35 17.63 4.48
C ARG A 170 2.31 16.12 4.22
N VAL A 171 3.49 15.52 4.16
CA VAL A 171 3.67 14.07 4.11
C VAL A 171 4.55 13.67 5.29
N ILE A 172 4.07 12.74 6.12
CA ILE A 172 4.82 12.25 7.27
C ILE A 172 5.45 10.90 6.93
N ILE A 173 6.76 10.80 7.16
CA ILE A 173 7.53 9.59 6.90
C ILE A 173 8.28 9.23 8.19
N GLY A 174 7.88 8.11 8.81
CA GLY A 174 8.54 7.61 10.01
C GLY A 174 9.50 6.47 9.67
N THR A 175 10.77 6.78 9.60
CA THR A 175 11.85 5.80 9.41
C THR A 175 13.15 6.30 10.00
N ASP A 176 13.97 5.37 10.51
CA ASP A 176 15.31 5.66 11.01
C ASP A 176 16.38 5.53 9.93
N ASN A 177 16.01 5.06 8.74
CA ASN A 177 16.95 4.85 7.64
C ASN A 177 16.98 6.07 6.71
N PRO A 178 18.11 6.83 6.67
CA PRO A 178 18.20 8.01 5.81
C PRO A 178 18.03 7.73 4.31
N ARG A 179 18.49 6.55 3.86
CA ARG A 179 18.35 6.14 2.46
C ARG A 179 16.89 5.92 2.10
N THR A 180 16.15 5.24 2.95
CA THR A 180 14.72 5.01 2.77
C THR A 180 13.94 6.32 2.78
N LYS A 181 14.31 7.23 3.67
CA LYS A 181 13.72 8.56 3.75
C LYS A 181 13.88 9.31 2.42
N GLU A 182 15.07 9.28 1.82
CA GLU A 182 15.32 9.92 0.53
C GLU A 182 14.55 9.25 -0.62
N LEU A 183 14.44 7.93 -0.61
CA LEU A 183 13.64 7.21 -1.61
C LEU A 183 12.17 7.62 -1.55
N LEU A 184 11.60 7.77 -0.35
CA LEU A 184 10.22 8.20 -0.19
C LEU A 184 10.01 9.66 -0.56
N ARG A 185 10.98 10.53 -0.28
CA ARG A 185 10.94 11.92 -0.75
C ARG A 185 10.88 11.97 -2.26
N ALA A 186 11.70 11.18 -2.94
CA ALA A 186 11.69 11.08 -4.40
C ALA A 186 10.35 10.58 -4.91
N LEU A 187 9.74 9.61 -4.24
CA LEU A 187 8.45 9.05 -4.61
C LEU A 187 7.34 10.10 -4.54
N TYR A 188 7.33 10.95 -3.50
CA TYR A 188 6.31 11.96 -3.29
C TYR A 188 6.61 13.32 -3.97
N SER A 189 7.73 13.47 -4.58
CA SER A 189 8.08 14.72 -5.29
C SER A 189 7.56 14.74 -6.77
#